data_5952b1216afa3a3b5bcacffe22dbf9a5
#
_entry.id   5952b1216afa3a3b5bcacffe22dbf9a5
#
_cell.length_a   1.000
_cell.length_b   1.000
_cell.length_c   1.000
_cell.angle_alpha   90.00
_cell.angle_beta   90.00
_cell.angle_gamma   90.00
#
_symmetry.space_group_name_H-M   'P 1'
#
loop_
_entity.id
_entity.type
_entity.pdbx_description
1 polymer ?
#
loop_
_entity_poly.entity_id
_entity_poly.type
_entity_poly.pdbx_seq_one_letter_code
_entity_poly.pdbx_strand_id
1 'polypeptide(L)'
;DEAQKRELLAYTQKFQQDNFLVVATYLNPIYSQENDQNDDFIISVYPQDAQILIESLKVNESDENISAHLLNDDEPLLKKLAFNSPWTKYYKISVPAKDSHTLKLEFEATSESSQPHQVLLVFQKISRSLYWSPR
;
A
#
# COMPACT_ATOMS: atom_id res chain seq x y z
N ASP A 1 -11.09 -15.78 0.09
CA ASP A 1 -12.34 -16.08 -0.61
C ASP A 1 -12.65 -14.98 -1.62
N GLU A 2 -13.70 -15.15 -2.37
CA GLU A 2 -14.05 -14.25 -3.46
C GLU A 2 -14.41 -12.85 -2.98
N ALA A 3 -15.13 -12.76 -1.88
CA ALA A 3 -15.52 -11.47 -1.32
C ALA A 3 -14.30 -10.67 -0.88
N GLN A 4 -13.35 -11.34 -0.22
CA GLN A 4 -12.13 -10.70 0.23
C GLN A 4 -11.30 -10.21 -0.95
N LYS A 5 -11.21 -11.01 -2.01
CA LYS A 5 -10.47 -10.62 -3.20
C LYS A 5 -11.06 -9.37 -3.85
N ARG A 6 -12.38 -9.29 -3.90
CA ARG A 6 -13.04 -8.12 -4.47
C ARG A 6 -12.78 -6.87 -3.64
N GLU A 7 -12.79 -7.01 -2.32
CA GLU A 7 -12.50 -5.89 -1.46
C GLU A 7 -11.07 -5.41 -1.65
N LEU A 8 -10.12 -6.35 -1.72
CA LEU A 8 -8.73 -5.99 -1.94
C LEU A 8 -8.56 -5.21 -3.24
N LEU A 9 -9.20 -5.68 -4.31
CA LEU A 9 -9.10 -5.01 -5.60
C LEU A 9 -9.67 -3.61 -5.58
N ALA A 10 -10.74 -3.40 -4.81
CA ALA A 10 -11.38 -2.10 -4.74
C ALA A 10 -10.47 -1.02 -4.15
N TYR A 11 -9.50 -1.42 -3.31
CA TYR A 11 -8.59 -0.48 -2.66
C TYR A 11 -7.15 -0.68 -3.08
N THR A 12 -6.95 -1.17 -4.29
CA THR A 12 -5.63 -1.48 -4.83
C THR A 12 -5.35 -0.64 -6.06
N GLN A 13 -4.14 -0.11 -6.15
CA GLN A 13 -3.67 0.65 -7.29
C GLN A 13 -2.37 0.03 -7.79
N LYS A 14 -2.11 0.16 -9.08
CA LYS A 14 -0.96 -0.45 -9.71
C LYS A 14 -0.16 0.56 -10.52
N PHE A 15 1.14 0.34 -10.55
CA PHE A 15 2.06 0.97 -11.49
C PHE A 15 2.79 -0.14 -12.21
N GLN A 16 2.78 -0.12 -13.54
CA GLN A 16 3.47 -1.14 -14.31
C GLN A 16 4.20 -0.49 -15.49
N GLN A 17 5.45 -0.88 -15.66
CA GLN A 17 6.25 -0.45 -16.79
C GLN A 17 7.23 -1.57 -17.11
N ASP A 18 7.15 -2.11 -18.33
CA ASP A 18 7.95 -3.27 -18.75
C ASP A 18 7.77 -4.42 -17.75
N ASN A 19 8.86 -4.91 -17.18
CA ASN A 19 8.80 -5.99 -16.20
C ASN A 19 8.66 -5.50 -14.76
N PHE A 20 8.54 -4.19 -14.58
CA PHE A 20 8.49 -3.62 -13.25
C PHE A 20 7.05 -3.42 -12.84
N LEU A 21 6.67 -3.98 -11.71
CA LEU A 21 5.29 -3.90 -11.23
C LEU A 21 5.27 -3.52 -9.76
N VAL A 22 4.46 -2.51 -9.44
CA VAL A 22 4.18 -2.11 -8.07
C VAL A 22 2.69 -2.21 -7.86
N VAL A 23 2.29 -2.86 -6.77
CA VAL A 23 0.88 -2.96 -6.40
C VAL A 23 0.76 -2.49 -4.95
N ALA A 24 -0.09 -1.51 -4.72
CA ALA A 24 -0.31 -1.00 -3.37
C ALA A 24 -1.77 -1.11 -3.00
N THR A 25 -2.02 -1.56 -1.78
CA THR A 25 -3.37 -1.73 -1.25
C THR A 25 -3.52 -0.89 0.00
N TYR A 26 -4.56 -0.07 0.02
CA TYR A 26 -4.94 0.69 1.21
C TYR A 26 -5.72 -0.23 2.14
N LEU A 27 -5.22 -0.43 3.35
CA LEU A 27 -5.72 -1.48 4.23
C LEU A 27 -6.87 -1.09 5.12
N ASN A 28 -7.03 0.18 5.43
CA ASN A 28 -7.98 0.59 6.46
C ASN A 28 -9.41 0.14 6.20
N PRO A 29 -9.92 0.18 4.96
CA PRO A 29 -11.29 -0.29 4.73
C PRO A 29 -11.45 -1.80 4.84
N ILE A 30 -10.36 -2.55 4.68
CA ILE A 30 -10.41 -4.01 4.57
C ILE A 30 -10.04 -4.67 5.87
N TYR A 31 -9.01 -4.14 6.52
CA TYR A 31 -8.42 -4.75 7.70
C TYR A 31 -8.53 -3.77 8.85
N SER A 32 -9.54 -3.99 9.68
CA SER A 32 -9.80 -3.11 10.81
C SER A 32 -8.78 -3.37 11.91
N GLN A 33 -8.11 -2.32 12.33
CA GLN A 33 -7.20 -2.37 13.46
C GLN A 33 -7.86 -1.68 14.65
N GLU A 34 -7.40 -2.05 15.84
CA GLU A 34 -7.93 -1.44 17.05
C GLU A 34 -7.68 0.06 17.09
N ASN A 35 -6.65 0.50 16.37
CA ASN A 35 -6.22 1.88 16.42
C ASN A 35 -6.35 2.50 15.04
N ASP A 36 -7.37 3.30 14.84
CA ASP A 36 -7.65 3.97 13.56
C ASP A 36 -6.85 5.23 13.37
N GLN A 37 -5.79 5.43 14.14
CA GLN A 37 -5.02 6.67 14.08
C GLN A 37 -4.02 6.69 12.96
N ASN A 38 -3.91 5.60 12.20
CA ASN A 38 -2.97 5.52 11.09
C ASN A 38 -3.69 5.15 9.81
N ASP A 39 -3.11 5.57 8.70
CA ASP A 39 -3.45 5.05 7.38
C ASP A 39 -2.37 4.05 7.01
N ASP A 40 -2.78 2.83 6.67
CA ASP A 40 -1.86 1.72 6.43
C ASP A 40 -1.98 1.20 5.00
N PHE A 41 -0.84 0.82 4.45
CA PHE A 41 -0.77 0.27 3.10
C PHE A 41 0.14 -0.95 3.10
N ILE A 42 -0.12 -1.88 2.19
CA ILE A 42 0.85 -2.88 1.79
C ILE A 42 1.24 -2.61 0.36
N ILE A 43 2.55 -2.57 0.11
CA ILE A 43 3.08 -2.36 -1.23
C ILE A 43 3.87 -3.59 -1.61
N SER A 44 3.57 -4.16 -2.77
CA SER A 44 4.36 -5.24 -3.33
C SER A 44 5.12 -4.73 -4.54
N VAL A 45 6.35 -5.23 -4.72
CA VAL A 45 7.19 -4.85 -5.84
C VAL A 45 7.73 -6.11 -6.51
N TYR A 46 7.79 -6.07 -7.81
CA TYR A 46 8.28 -7.16 -8.66
C TYR A 46 9.17 -6.54 -9.74
N PRO A 47 10.28 -7.15 -10.13
CA PRO A 47 10.79 -8.47 -9.74
C PRO A 47 11.38 -8.49 -8.33
N GLN A 48 11.90 -9.65 -7.95
CA GLN A 48 12.34 -9.88 -6.56
C GLN A 48 13.49 -8.95 -6.15
N ASP A 49 14.30 -8.49 -7.08
CA ASP A 49 15.38 -7.55 -6.80
C ASP A 49 14.90 -6.10 -6.76
N ALA A 50 13.63 -5.85 -7.03
CA ALA A 50 13.08 -4.51 -6.95
C ALA A 50 12.97 -4.07 -5.50
N GLN A 51 13.11 -2.78 -5.27
CA GLN A 51 13.00 -2.24 -3.91
C GLN A 51 12.49 -0.81 -3.94
N ILE A 52 11.85 -0.43 -2.85
CA ILE A 52 11.40 0.92 -2.63
C ILE A 52 12.51 1.67 -1.91
N LEU A 53 12.78 2.89 -2.34
CA LEU A 53 13.65 3.78 -1.59
C LEU A 53 12.82 4.40 -0.48
N ILE A 54 13.01 3.87 0.73
CA ILE A 54 12.17 4.22 1.88
C ILE A 54 12.15 5.72 2.15
N GLU A 55 13.32 6.36 2.03
CA GLU A 55 13.43 7.79 2.29
C GLU A 55 12.72 8.66 1.27
N SER A 56 12.27 8.08 0.16
CA SER A 56 11.52 8.83 -0.85
C SER A 56 10.02 8.81 -0.62
N LEU A 57 9.55 8.04 0.35
CA LEU A 57 8.11 7.89 0.60
C LEU A 57 7.48 9.20 1.06
N LYS A 58 6.33 9.51 0.45
CA LYS A 58 5.51 10.66 0.85
C LYS A 58 4.05 10.27 0.76
N VAL A 59 3.27 10.78 1.67
CA VAL A 59 1.82 10.64 1.63
C VAL A 59 1.23 12.04 1.69
N ASN A 60 0.48 12.41 0.66
CA ASN A 60 -0.05 13.76 0.48
C ASN A 60 1.06 14.80 0.60
N GLU A 61 2.20 14.48 -0.06
CA GLU A 61 3.35 15.38 -0.18
C GLU A 61 4.13 15.60 1.11
N SER A 62 3.84 14.80 2.15
CA SER A 62 4.53 14.89 3.42
C SER A 62 5.31 13.61 3.67
N ASP A 63 6.55 13.76 4.15
CA ASP A 63 7.37 12.62 4.53
C ASP A 63 7.41 12.42 6.06
N GLU A 64 6.58 13.13 6.79
CA GLU A 64 6.62 13.11 8.24
C GLU A 64 6.00 11.85 8.83
N ASN A 65 6.72 11.26 9.77
CA ASN A 65 6.21 10.16 10.61
C ASN A 65 5.75 8.94 9.81
N ILE A 66 6.40 8.69 8.68
CA ILE A 66 6.13 7.50 7.89
C ILE A 66 6.93 6.34 8.47
N SER A 67 6.24 5.26 8.77
CA SER A 67 6.85 4.00 9.17
C SER A 67 6.78 3.04 8.00
N ALA A 68 7.91 2.48 7.61
CA ALA A 68 7.96 1.58 6.45
C ALA A 68 8.97 0.48 6.74
N HIS A 69 8.56 -0.75 6.48
CA HIS A 69 9.49 -1.87 6.65
C HIS A 69 9.10 -3.04 5.76
N LEU A 70 10.13 -3.77 5.39
CA LEU A 70 9.99 -4.97 4.59
C LEU A 70 9.42 -6.08 5.46
N LEU A 71 8.43 -6.78 4.94
CA LEU A 71 7.80 -7.88 5.66
C LEU A 71 8.47 -9.20 5.30
N ASN A 72 8.58 -10.10 6.28
CA ASN A 72 9.05 -11.46 6.05
C ASN A 72 7.94 -12.29 5.43
N ASP A 73 8.33 -13.37 4.76
CA ASP A 73 7.37 -14.25 4.09
C ASP A 73 6.36 -14.86 5.05
N ASP A 74 6.75 -15.05 6.30
CA ASP A 74 5.89 -15.66 7.30
C ASP A 74 5.08 -14.65 8.11
N GLU A 75 5.06 -13.40 7.68
CA GLU A 75 4.33 -12.36 8.40
C GLU A 75 2.84 -12.68 8.46
N PRO A 76 2.24 -12.68 9.65
CA PRO A 76 0.82 -13.03 9.78
C PRO A 76 -0.11 -12.18 8.95
N LEU A 77 0.21 -10.90 8.77
CA LEU A 77 -0.63 -10.00 7.97
C LEU A 77 -0.73 -10.46 6.52
N LEU A 78 0.38 -10.94 5.95
CA LEU A 78 0.37 -11.43 4.57
C LEU A 78 -0.52 -12.66 4.44
N LYS A 79 -0.46 -13.55 5.42
CA LYS A 79 -1.29 -14.74 5.41
C LYS A 79 -2.76 -14.39 5.56
N LYS A 80 -3.05 -13.45 6.43
CA LYS A 80 -4.42 -13.03 6.70
C LYS A 80 -5.07 -12.42 5.45
N LEU A 81 -4.28 -11.70 4.65
CA LEU A 81 -4.79 -11.06 3.45
C LEU A 81 -4.57 -11.88 2.19
N ALA A 82 -4.05 -13.10 2.35
CA ALA A 82 -3.81 -14.03 1.24
C ALA A 82 -2.78 -13.51 0.23
N PHE A 83 -1.83 -12.70 0.68
CA PHE A 83 -0.67 -12.31 -0.12
C PHE A 83 0.40 -13.38 0.01
N ASN A 84 0.69 -14.08 -1.06
CA ASN A 84 1.60 -15.22 -0.96
C ASN A 84 2.49 -15.42 -2.17
N SER A 85 2.78 -14.37 -2.92
CA SER A 85 3.65 -14.52 -4.08
C SER A 85 5.12 -14.62 -3.63
N PRO A 86 5.81 -15.73 -3.95
CA PRO A 86 7.21 -15.87 -3.56
C PRO A 86 8.17 -15.00 -4.38
N TRP A 87 7.68 -14.41 -5.47
CA TRP A 87 8.51 -13.62 -6.37
C TRP A 87 8.42 -12.14 -6.08
N THR A 88 7.76 -11.76 -4.99
CA THR A 88 7.40 -10.38 -4.70
C THR A 88 7.85 -10.05 -3.29
N LYS A 89 8.39 -8.84 -3.12
CA LYS A 89 8.65 -8.29 -1.80
C LYS A 89 7.44 -7.48 -1.36
N TYR A 90 7.16 -7.54 -0.08
CA TYR A 90 6.05 -6.79 0.51
C TYR A 90 6.57 -5.83 1.57
N TYR A 91 6.09 -4.60 1.50
CA TYR A 91 6.40 -3.58 2.50
C TYR A 91 5.12 -3.16 3.18
N LYS A 92 5.18 -2.91 4.47
CA LYS A 92 4.08 -2.28 5.17
C LYS A 92 4.42 -0.83 5.43
N ILE A 93 3.51 0.06 5.04
CA ILE A 93 3.66 1.49 5.22
C ILE A 93 2.57 1.96 6.16
N SER A 94 2.93 2.78 7.13
CA SER A 94 1.98 3.33 8.09
C SER A 94 2.29 4.80 8.31
N VAL A 95 1.27 5.64 8.24
CA VAL A 95 1.41 7.08 8.48
C VAL A 95 0.29 7.52 9.40
N PRO A 96 0.48 8.60 10.15
CA PRO A 96 -0.64 9.16 10.92
C PRO A 96 -1.79 9.49 9.98
N ALA A 97 -3.00 9.19 10.42
CA ALA A 97 -4.17 9.35 9.58
C ALA A 97 -4.28 10.78 9.07
N LYS A 98 -4.52 10.89 7.77
CA LYS A 98 -4.67 12.19 7.11
C LYS A 98 -6.13 12.59 7.09
N ASP A 99 -6.38 13.87 7.33
CA ASP A 99 -7.72 14.43 7.27
C ASP A 99 -7.98 14.88 5.83
N SER A 100 -8.08 13.91 4.95
CA SER A 100 -8.23 14.15 3.52
C SER A 100 -9.00 13.01 2.90
N HIS A 101 -9.81 13.30 1.89
CA HIS A 101 -10.55 12.27 1.18
C HIS A 101 -9.68 11.52 0.17
N THR A 102 -8.52 12.06 -0.15
CA THR A 102 -7.63 11.48 -1.13
C THR A 102 -6.27 11.24 -0.49
N LEU A 103 -5.72 10.07 -0.73
CA LEU A 103 -4.37 9.72 -0.28
C LEU A 103 -3.49 9.54 -1.50
N LYS A 104 -2.46 10.37 -1.62
CA LYS A 104 -1.47 10.27 -2.70
C LYS A 104 -0.22 9.64 -2.13
N LEU A 105 0.07 8.45 -2.56
CA LEU A 105 1.26 7.72 -2.12
C LEU A 105 2.32 7.85 -3.20
N GLU A 106 3.46 8.42 -2.86
CA GLU A 106 4.54 8.66 -3.79
C GLU A 106 5.83 8.06 -3.28
N PHE A 107 6.61 7.51 -4.18
CA PHE A 107 7.93 7.00 -3.82
C PHE A 107 8.72 6.71 -5.08
N GLU A 108 10.01 6.49 -4.88
CA GLU A 108 10.89 6.04 -5.93
C GLU A 108 11.18 4.55 -5.72
N ALA A 109 11.14 3.79 -6.79
CA ALA A 109 11.42 2.36 -6.75
C ALA A 109 12.41 2.01 -7.85
N THR A 110 13.23 1.01 -7.62
CA THR A 110 14.29 0.65 -8.54
C THR A 110 14.49 -0.86 -8.53
N SER A 111 15.15 -1.36 -9.58
CA SER A 111 15.63 -2.73 -9.65
C SER A 111 16.99 -2.74 -10.33
N GLU A 112 17.67 -3.88 -10.28
CA GLU A 112 19.01 -3.98 -10.89
C GLU A 112 18.99 -3.75 -12.39
N SER A 113 17.89 -4.09 -13.04
CA SER A 113 17.79 -4.06 -14.49
C SER A 113 17.09 -2.83 -15.03
N SER A 114 16.71 -1.87 -14.18
CA SER A 114 15.94 -0.74 -14.64
C SER A 114 16.40 0.56 -14.01
N GLN A 115 16.06 1.67 -14.70
CA GLN A 115 16.22 2.99 -14.11
C GLN A 115 15.24 3.18 -12.97
N PRO A 116 15.55 4.08 -12.04
CA PRO A 116 14.56 4.38 -10.98
C PRO A 116 13.26 4.89 -11.57
N HIS A 117 12.16 4.46 -10.97
CA HIS A 117 10.83 4.86 -11.38
C HIS A 117 10.21 5.73 -10.29
N GLN A 118 9.61 6.84 -10.71
CA GLN A 118 8.79 7.64 -9.81
C GLN A 118 7.38 7.08 -9.84
N VAL A 119 6.88 6.68 -8.70
CA VAL A 119 5.59 6.04 -8.59
C VAL A 119 4.64 6.96 -7.84
N LEU A 120 3.46 7.18 -8.41
CA LEU A 120 2.39 7.94 -7.77
C LEU A 120 1.13 7.11 -7.85
N LEU A 121 0.57 6.79 -6.70
CA LEU A 121 -0.67 6.02 -6.62
C LEU A 121 -1.67 6.80 -5.78
N VAL A 122 -2.89 6.91 -6.27
CA VAL A 122 -3.91 7.73 -5.63
C VAL A 122 -5.05 6.83 -5.15
N PHE A 123 -5.41 6.99 -3.89
CA PHE A 123 -6.47 6.22 -3.27
C PHE A 123 -7.55 7.17 -2.79
N GLN A 124 -8.80 6.72 -2.84
CA GLN A 124 -9.90 7.45 -2.26
C GLN A 124 -10.12 6.92 -0.85
N LYS A 125 -10.03 7.82 0.11
CA LYS A 125 -10.25 7.46 1.50
C LYS A 125 -11.73 7.60 1.79
N ILE A 126 -12.41 6.45 1.85
CA ILE A 126 -13.84 6.43 2.07
C ILE A 126 -14.09 6.25 3.55
N SER A 127 -14.72 7.23 4.16
CA SER A 127 -15.06 7.15 5.57
C SER A 127 -16.28 6.30 5.76
N ARG A 128 -16.25 5.41 6.76
CA ARG A 128 -17.41 4.63 7.11
C ARG A 128 -18.59 5.50 7.47
N SER A 129 -18.34 6.62 8.09
CA SER A 129 -19.41 7.51 8.50
C SER A 129 -20.19 8.05 7.31
N LEU A 130 -19.56 8.15 6.15
CA LEU A 130 -20.27 8.58 4.95
C LEU A 130 -21.26 7.54 4.48
N TYR A 131 -20.90 6.27 4.61
CA TYR A 131 -21.80 5.18 4.21
C TYR A 131 -22.89 4.93 5.23
N TRP A 132 -22.56 5.11 6.48
CA TRP A 132 -23.45 4.78 7.57
C TRP A 132 -24.26 5.97 8.04
N SER A 133 -24.11 7.08 7.38
CA SER A 133 -24.89 8.26 7.73
C SER A 133 -26.36 7.92 7.56
N PRO A 134 -27.13 8.01 8.62
CA PRO A 134 -28.57 7.77 8.47
C PRO A 134 -29.16 8.85 7.60
N ARG A 135 -30.10 8.42 6.89
CA ARG A 135 -30.75 9.40 5.98
C ARG A 135 -32.06 9.79 6.52
#